data_96286e5fb181710fd16040a7259bf78d
#
_entry.id   96286e5fb181710fd16040a7259bf78d
#
_cell.length_a   1.000
_cell.length_b   1.000
_cell.length_c   1.000
_cell.angle_alpha   90.00
_cell.angle_beta   90.00
_cell.angle_gamma   90.00
#
_symmetry.space_group_name_H-M   'P 1'
#
loop_
_entity.id
_entity.type
_entity.pdbx_description
1 polymer ?
#
loop_
_entity_poly.entity_id
_entity_poly.type
_entity_poly.pdbx_seq_one_letter_code
_entity_poly.pdbx_strand_id
1 'polypeptide(L)'
;MKKLNITIQLEMSVPDNWELATTSEGGQVLKLPNGQFMDMAIEPMFATDPEDTWTSTGDDDVLNDVLDMIEAEDVTYQFVTH
;
A
#
# COMPACT_ATOMS: atom_id res chain seq x y z
N MET A 1 17.76 6.32 17.45
CA MET A 1 17.12 6.31 16.13
C MET A 1 15.85 7.15 16.18
N LYS A 2 15.49 7.75 15.07
CA LYS A 2 14.25 8.52 14.97
C LYS A 2 13.10 7.60 14.57
N LYS A 3 11.91 7.88 15.04
CA LYS A 3 10.69 7.25 14.53
C LYS A 3 10.09 8.11 13.43
N LEU A 4 9.75 7.50 12.31
CA LEU A 4 9.10 8.16 11.19
C LEU A 4 7.75 7.50 10.95
N ASN A 5 6.69 8.30 11.01
CA ASN A 5 5.35 7.84 10.66
C ASN A 5 4.99 8.35 9.26
N ILE A 6 4.59 7.44 8.41
CA ILE A 6 4.15 7.79 7.06
C ILE A 6 2.67 7.46 6.95
N THR A 7 1.89 8.45 6.55
CA THR A 7 0.45 8.27 6.31
C THR A 7 0.16 8.57 4.86
N ILE A 8 -0.44 7.61 4.16
CA ILE A 8 -0.86 7.78 2.78
C ILE A 8 -2.37 7.58 2.74
N GLN A 9 -3.07 8.57 2.20
CA GLN A 9 -4.52 8.52 2.08
C GLN A 9 -4.89 8.56 0.60
N LEU A 10 -5.68 7.57 0.17
CA LEU A 10 -6.14 7.46 -1.20
C LEU A 10 -7.67 7.48 -1.22
N GLU A 11 -8.24 8.18 -2.18
CA GLU A 11 -9.65 8.13 -2.45
C GLU A 11 -9.83 7.65 -3.89
N MET A 12 -10.58 6.57 -4.05
CA MET A 12 -10.77 5.96 -5.36
C MET A 12 -12.26 5.84 -5.66
N SER A 13 -12.62 6.04 -6.91
CA SER A 13 -13.95 5.70 -7.40
C SER A 13 -13.89 4.31 -8.00
N VAL A 14 -14.64 3.38 -7.43
CA VAL A 14 -14.61 1.98 -7.84
C VAL A 14 -16.01 1.54 -8.29
N PRO A 15 -16.11 0.49 -9.11
CA PRO A 15 -17.42 -0.04 -9.48
C PRO A 15 -18.22 -0.52 -8.25
N ASP A 16 -19.54 -0.44 -8.34
CA ASP A 16 -20.43 -0.74 -7.21
C ASP A 16 -20.35 -2.20 -6.76
N ASN A 17 -19.87 -3.09 -7.61
CA ASN A 17 -19.75 -4.51 -7.31
C ASN A 17 -18.41 -4.91 -6.67
N TRP A 18 -17.59 -3.94 -6.29
CA TRP A 18 -16.42 -4.21 -5.45
C TRP A 18 -16.85 -4.28 -4.00
N GLU A 19 -16.34 -5.23 -3.26
CA GLU A 19 -16.73 -5.48 -1.88
C GLU A 19 -15.50 -5.57 -0.97
N LEU A 20 -15.74 -5.38 0.32
CA LEU A 20 -14.72 -5.66 1.34
C LEU A 20 -14.80 -7.11 1.74
N ALA A 21 -13.65 -7.73 1.94
CA ALA A 21 -13.55 -9.09 2.44
C ALA A 21 -12.54 -9.14 3.57
N THR A 22 -12.67 -10.15 4.41
CA THR A 22 -11.76 -10.35 5.53
C THR A 22 -10.99 -11.64 5.30
N THR A 23 -9.67 -11.58 5.48
CA THR A 23 -8.83 -12.77 5.39
C THR A 23 -8.91 -13.59 6.66
N SER A 24 -8.41 -14.82 6.62
CA SER A 24 -8.39 -15.71 7.78
C SER A 24 -7.56 -15.14 8.94
N GLU A 25 -6.65 -14.22 8.65
CA GLU A 25 -5.81 -13.57 9.65
C GLU A 25 -6.43 -12.29 10.22
N GLY A 26 -7.63 -11.93 9.76
CA GLY A 26 -8.34 -10.75 10.22
C GLY A 26 -8.04 -9.48 9.45
N GLY A 27 -7.20 -9.55 8.41
CA GLY A 27 -6.92 -8.42 7.55
C GLY A 27 -8.03 -8.16 6.55
N GLN A 28 -8.16 -6.92 6.11
CA GLN A 28 -9.13 -6.54 5.09
C GLN A 28 -8.49 -6.54 3.70
N VAL A 29 -9.24 -6.97 2.71
CA VAL A 29 -8.86 -6.89 1.30
C VAL A 29 -10.09 -6.53 0.50
N LEU A 30 -9.89 -6.18 -0.78
CA LEU A 30 -10.99 -5.91 -1.70
C LEU A 30 -11.29 -7.16 -2.52
N LYS A 31 -12.57 -7.46 -2.67
CA LYS A 31 -13.03 -8.56 -3.50
C LYS A 31 -13.55 -8.01 -4.82
N LEU A 32 -12.98 -8.49 -5.91
CA LEU A 32 -13.33 -8.05 -7.25
C LEU A 32 -14.35 -9.01 -7.87
N PRO A 33 -15.18 -8.52 -8.81
CA PRO A 33 -16.22 -9.37 -9.40
C PRO A 33 -15.69 -10.52 -10.26
N ASN A 34 -14.41 -10.45 -10.67
CA ASN A 34 -13.80 -11.53 -11.47
C ASN A 34 -13.26 -12.70 -10.62
N GLY A 35 -13.53 -12.69 -9.31
CA GLY A 35 -13.05 -13.71 -8.40
C GLY A 35 -11.68 -13.47 -7.81
N GLN A 36 -11.04 -12.37 -8.16
CA GLN A 36 -9.75 -12.00 -7.61
C GLN A 36 -9.91 -11.11 -6.37
N PHE A 37 -8.85 -11.03 -5.60
CA PHE A 37 -8.76 -10.13 -4.46
C PHE A 37 -7.64 -9.13 -4.72
N MET A 38 -7.79 -7.92 -4.20
CA MET A 38 -6.80 -6.87 -4.35
C MET A 38 -6.44 -6.30 -3.00
N ASP A 39 -5.17 -6.10 -2.77
CA ASP A 39 -4.64 -5.38 -1.63
C ASP A 39 -3.69 -4.31 -2.13
N MET A 40 -3.58 -3.22 -1.39
CA MET A 40 -2.67 -2.14 -1.75
C MET A 40 -1.34 -2.35 -1.05
N ALA A 41 -0.28 -2.31 -1.83
CA ALA A 41 1.09 -2.39 -1.31
C ALA A 41 1.81 -1.08 -1.59
N ILE A 42 2.70 -0.71 -0.68
CA ILE A 42 3.49 0.51 -0.80
C ILE A 42 4.92 0.11 -1.08
N GLU A 43 5.50 0.72 -2.11
CA GLU A 43 6.87 0.48 -2.50
C GLU A 43 7.64 1.80 -2.42
N PRO A 44 8.85 1.81 -1.82
CA PRO A 44 9.66 3.02 -1.80
C PRO A 44 10.18 3.36 -3.19
N MET A 45 10.17 4.64 -3.51
CA MET A 45 10.66 5.17 -4.76
C MET A 45 11.88 6.05 -4.48
N PHE A 46 12.83 6.05 -5.40
CA PHE A 46 14.12 6.70 -5.20
C PHE A 46 14.45 7.64 -6.35
N ALA A 47 15.19 8.70 -6.03
CA ALA A 47 15.77 9.61 -6.99
C ALA A 47 17.02 10.24 -6.39
N THR A 48 18.00 10.58 -7.24
CA THR A 48 19.21 11.27 -6.78
C THR A 48 19.00 12.78 -6.62
N ASP A 49 18.02 13.31 -7.34
CA ASP A 49 17.62 14.72 -7.29
C ASP A 49 16.13 14.76 -6.98
N PRO A 50 15.68 15.52 -5.95
CA PRO A 50 14.26 15.54 -5.59
C PRO A 50 13.35 16.09 -6.69
N GLU A 51 13.91 16.79 -7.68
CA GLU A 51 13.15 17.31 -8.81
C GLU A 51 13.17 16.36 -10.03
N ASP A 52 13.85 15.22 -9.91
CA ASP A 52 13.96 14.24 -10.99
C ASP A 52 12.83 13.23 -10.94
N THR A 53 12.80 12.33 -11.93
CA THR A 53 11.82 11.25 -11.98
C THR A 53 12.09 10.23 -10.88
N TRP A 54 11.06 9.87 -10.15
CA TRP A 54 11.15 8.86 -9.09
C TRP A 54 10.99 7.47 -9.69
N THR A 55 11.87 6.55 -9.30
CA THR A 55 11.83 5.18 -9.81
C THR A 55 11.97 4.19 -8.67
N SER A 56 11.47 2.97 -8.89
CA SER A 56 11.75 1.87 -7.98
C SER A 56 13.22 1.47 -8.10
N THR A 57 13.78 0.95 -7.01
CA THR A 57 15.16 0.47 -7.05
C THR A 57 15.25 -0.92 -7.67
N GLY A 58 16.30 -1.15 -8.47
CA GLY A 58 16.63 -2.49 -8.96
C GLY A 58 17.56 -3.24 -8.03
N ASP A 59 17.94 -2.64 -6.89
CA ASP A 59 18.84 -3.25 -5.91
C ASP A 59 18.01 -3.86 -4.79
N ASP A 60 17.94 -5.20 -4.77
CA ASP A 60 17.16 -5.94 -3.79
C ASP A 60 17.67 -5.72 -2.36
N ASP A 61 18.98 -5.52 -2.18
CA ASP A 61 19.55 -5.28 -0.85
C ASP A 61 19.07 -3.95 -0.27
N VAL A 62 19.04 -2.90 -1.10
CA VAL A 62 18.53 -1.58 -0.66
C VAL A 62 17.05 -1.67 -0.35
N LEU A 63 16.27 -2.32 -1.21
CA LEU A 63 14.84 -2.49 -1.00
C LEU A 63 14.56 -3.25 0.28
N ASN A 64 15.25 -4.37 0.51
CA ASN A 64 15.06 -5.17 1.72
C ASN A 64 15.46 -4.41 2.97
N ASP A 65 16.54 -3.62 2.92
CA ASP A 65 16.96 -2.80 4.06
C ASP A 65 15.89 -1.79 4.46
N VAL A 66 15.27 -1.13 3.48
CA VAL A 66 14.20 -0.16 3.73
C VAL A 66 12.96 -0.86 4.26
N LEU A 67 12.57 -1.98 3.68
CA LEU A 67 11.39 -2.73 4.14
C LEU A 67 11.58 -3.28 5.55
N ASP A 68 12.81 -3.69 5.91
CA ASP A 68 13.12 -4.18 7.26
C ASP A 68 13.02 -3.07 8.32
N MET A 69 13.07 -1.81 7.92
CA MET A 69 12.87 -0.69 8.83
C MET A 69 11.42 -0.49 9.25
N ILE A 70 10.48 -1.13 8.54
CA ILE A 70 9.06 -1.02 8.86
C ILE A 70 8.77 -1.82 10.11
N GLU A 71 8.33 -1.14 11.16
CA GLU A 71 8.00 -1.79 12.44
C GLU A 71 6.52 -2.16 12.52
N ALA A 72 5.67 -1.40 11.85
CA ALA A 72 4.23 -1.65 11.82
C ALA A 72 3.66 -1.15 10.50
N GLU A 73 2.76 -1.93 9.93
CA GLU A 73 2.07 -1.58 8.69
C GLU A 73 0.57 -1.75 8.89
N ASP A 74 -0.18 -0.70 8.56
CA ASP A 74 -1.62 -0.69 8.79
C ASP A 74 -2.30 -0.14 7.55
N VAL A 75 -3.06 -0.98 6.87
CA VAL A 75 -3.83 -0.59 5.69
C VAL A 75 -5.31 -0.84 6.01
N THR A 76 -6.12 0.21 5.92
CA THR A 76 -7.55 0.10 6.17
C THR A 76 -8.33 0.52 4.93
N TYR A 77 -9.47 -0.15 4.74
CA TYR A 77 -10.37 0.14 3.62
C TYR A 77 -11.71 0.56 4.18
N GLN A 78 -12.30 1.58 3.59
CA GLN A 78 -13.61 2.08 4.00
C GLN A 78 -14.35 2.60 2.79
N PHE A 79 -15.60 2.13 2.60
CA PHE A 79 -16.48 2.74 1.61
C PHE A 79 -17.10 4.01 2.20
N VAL A 80 -17.03 5.09 1.42
CA VAL A 80 -17.56 6.38 1.84
C VAL A 80 -18.94 6.54 1.24
N THR A 81 -19.92 6.86 2.07
CA THR A 81 -21.29 7.13 1.65
C THR A 81 -21.49 8.64 1.50
N HIS A 82 -21.99 9.05 0.36
CA HIS A 82 -22.27 10.46 0.09
C HIS A 82 -23.76 10.75 0.11
#